data_890530c8843eb4641784259e5675f5c1
#
_entry.id   890530c8843eb4641784259e5675f5c1
#
_cell.length_a   1.000
_cell.length_b   1.000
_cell.length_c   1.000
_cell.angle_alpha   90.00
_cell.angle_beta   90.00
_cell.angle_gamma   90.00
#
_symmetry.space_group_name_H-M   'P 1'
#
loop_
_entity.id
_entity.type
_entity.pdbx_description
1 polymer ?
#
loop_
_entity_poly.entity_id
_entity_poly.type
_entity_poly.pdbx_seq_one_letter_code
_entity_poly.pdbx_strand_id
1 'polypeptide(L)'
;PYRRQRQMCIRDSVNGVQMAGLSNMVGGSMRGMQIAGITNINGNNLIGVSVSGLVGITGNHAQGVIISGLANISGDYNRGASIGGLLNISGEGASGIHFAGLANISGGNFKGFSGAGLLSVIGEDLNGMQMSALTNITAGDMTGVQVSGLGNVVGGTARGLQIGAANMAIRAKGLQIGLFNYYKEKLDGFQLGLVNANPQTKVQLMFFGGNATKLNVGARFKNRLFYTILGGGTHYLDFGDKFSAALFYRAGLELPLYKQLFISGDLGYQHIETFKNKDYGIPARLYALQARVNLEYHLTERFGIFLTGGYGGSRYYTQGKTYDKGIIVE
;
A
#
# COMPACT_ATOMS: atom_id res chain seq x y z
N PRO A 1 -58.49 -3.94 -12.55
CA PRO A 1 -57.93 -2.69 -12.10
C PRO A 1 -56.52 -2.92 -11.57
N TYR A 2 -55.53 -2.41 -12.27
CA TYR A 2 -54.15 -2.43 -11.85
C TYR A 2 -54.02 -1.45 -10.68
N ARG A 3 -53.98 -1.94 -9.43
CA ARG A 3 -53.52 -1.15 -8.29
C ARG A 3 -52.01 -0.97 -8.41
N ARG A 4 -51.59 0.18 -8.87
CA ARG A 4 -50.19 0.61 -8.71
C ARG A 4 -49.94 0.79 -7.22
N GLN A 5 -49.35 -0.23 -6.58
CA GLN A 5 -48.84 -0.09 -5.21
C GLN A 5 -47.62 0.80 -5.26
N ARG A 6 -47.76 2.06 -4.84
CA ARG A 6 -46.63 3.02 -4.75
C ARG A 6 -45.73 2.73 -3.57
N GLN A 7 -46.24 2.00 -2.60
CA GLN A 7 -45.51 1.63 -1.38
C GLN A 7 -46.02 0.28 -0.90
N MET A 8 -45.14 -0.70 -0.72
CA MET A 8 -45.51 -2.02 -0.26
C MET A 8 -44.84 -2.25 1.12
N CYS A 9 -45.63 -2.10 2.19
CA CYS A 9 -45.22 -2.47 3.54
C CYS A 9 -45.81 -3.84 3.86
N ILE A 10 -44.95 -4.84 4.07
CA ILE A 10 -45.35 -6.18 4.47
C ILE A 10 -44.78 -6.43 5.86
N ARG A 11 -45.65 -6.78 6.81
CA ARG A 11 -45.28 -6.99 8.23
C ARG A 11 -44.57 -8.31 8.44
N ASP A 12 -44.78 -9.25 7.54
CA ASP A 12 -44.25 -10.63 7.59
C ASP A 12 -43.19 -10.86 6.55
N SER A 13 -42.68 -12.09 6.46
CA SER A 13 -41.69 -12.51 5.47
C SER A 13 -42.33 -12.67 4.08
N VAL A 14 -41.53 -12.42 3.04
CA VAL A 14 -41.92 -12.51 1.63
C VAL A 14 -41.09 -13.55 0.93
N ASN A 15 -41.80 -14.42 0.17
CA ASN A 15 -41.17 -15.36 -0.79
C ASN A 15 -41.65 -15.00 -2.20
N GLY A 16 -40.71 -14.73 -3.11
CA GLY A 16 -41.04 -14.44 -4.53
C GLY A 16 -40.43 -13.12 -5.02
N VAL A 17 -41.17 -12.41 -5.86
CA VAL A 17 -40.70 -11.16 -6.47
C VAL A 17 -41.51 -9.98 -5.97
N GLN A 18 -40.79 -8.94 -5.54
CA GLN A 18 -41.37 -7.70 -5.08
C GLN A 18 -40.78 -6.52 -5.87
N MET A 19 -41.65 -5.72 -6.45
CA MET A 19 -41.25 -4.56 -7.26
C MET A 19 -42.04 -3.33 -6.85
N ALA A 20 -41.35 -2.23 -6.59
CA ALA A 20 -41.95 -0.95 -6.22
C ALA A 20 -41.26 0.21 -6.94
N GLY A 21 -42.04 1.23 -7.31
CA GLY A 21 -41.49 2.45 -7.92
C GLY A 21 -40.64 3.27 -6.95
N LEU A 22 -40.96 3.23 -5.64
CA LEU A 22 -40.22 3.96 -4.60
C LEU A 22 -39.53 3.00 -3.65
N SER A 23 -40.28 2.28 -2.80
CA SER A 23 -39.72 1.51 -1.70
C SER A 23 -40.41 0.17 -1.51
N ASN A 24 -39.63 -0.87 -1.25
CA ASN A 24 -40.07 -2.13 -0.68
C ASN A 24 -39.69 -2.17 0.81
N MET A 25 -40.64 -2.50 1.67
CA MET A 25 -40.42 -2.66 3.11
C MET A 25 -40.99 -4.01 3.57
N VAL A 26 -40.13 -4.87 4.08
CA VAL A 26 -40.45 -6.19 4.62
C VAL A 26 -40.07 -6.19 6.09
N GLY A 27 -41.01 -6.36 7.02
CA GLY A 27 -40.74 -6.40 8.45
C GLY A 27 -39.99 -7.66 8.89
N GLY A 28 -40.15 -8.77 8.17
CA GLY A 28 -39.47 -10.03 8.38
C GLY A 28 -38.33 -10.26 7.38
N SER A 29 -38.28 -11.48 6.83
CA SER A 29 -37.27 -11.90 5.88
C SER A 29 -37.77 -11.86 4.42
N MET A 30 -36.90 -11.52 3.51
CA MET A 30 -37.13 -11.59 2.07
C MET A 30 -36.38 -12.77 1.47
N ARG A 31 -37.10 -13.60 0.67
CA ARG A 31 -36.49 -14.65 -0.13
C ARG A 31 -36.94 -14.54 -1.57
N GLY A 32 -36.02 -14.31 -2.48
CA GLY A 32 -36.30 -14.13 -3.92
C GLY A 32 -35.72 -12.83 -4.48
N MET A 33 -36.53 -12.01 -5.14
CA MET A 33 -36.04 -10.78 -5.79
C MET A 33 -36.81 -9.54 -5.28
N GLN A 34 -36.04 -8.49 -4.95
CA GLN A 34 -36.60 -7.17 -4.65
C GLN A 34 -36.02 -6.13 -5.60
N ILE A 35 -36.88 -5.30 -6.19
CA ILE A 35 -36.48 -4.16 -7.01
C ILE A 35 -37.24 -2.92 -6.55
N ALA A 36 -36.54 -1.85 -6.23
CA ALA A 36 -37.11 -0.57 -5.86
C ALA A 36 -36.39 0.61 -6.51
N GLY A 37 -37.12 1.66 -6.83
CA GLY A 37 -36.54 2.87 -7.38
C GLY A 37 -35.70 3.66 -6.39
N ILE A 38 -35.98 3.55 -5.08
CA ILE A 38 -35.24 4.25 -4.03
C ILE A 38 -34.65 3.27 -3.04
N THR A 39 -35.48 2.54 -2.24
CA THR A 39 -34.98 1.71 -1.15
C THR A 39 -35.61 0.32 -1.10
N ASN A 40 -34.76 -0.66 -0.70
CA ASN A 40 -35.22 -1.96 -0.22
C ASN A 40 -34.85 -2.10 1.26
N ILE A 41 -35.84 -2.36 2.12
CA ILE A 41 -35.65 -2.53 3.55
C ILE A 41 -36.18 -3.89 3.98
N ASN A 42 -35.34 -4.69 4.60
CA ASN A 42 -35.69 -5.98 5.19
C ASN A 42 -35.37 -5.94 6.69
N GLY A 43 -36.36 -6.20 7.54
CA GLY A 43 -36.18 -6.20 8.99
C GLY A 43 -35.25 -7.29 9.50
N ASN A 44 -35.26 -8.48 8.85
CA ASN A 44 -34.42 -9.61 9.22
C ASN A 44 -33.46 -9.98 8.08
N ASN A 45 -33.73 -11.07 7.38
CA ASN A 45 -32.79 -11.63 6.40
C ASN A 45 -33.21 -11.35 4.96
N LEU A 46 -32.21 -11.22 4.10
CA LEU A 46 -32.37 -11.22 2.65
C LEU A 46 -31.68 -12.46 2.08
N ILE A 47 -32.40 -13.26 1.30
CA ILE A 47 -31.85 -14.37 0.53
C ILE A 47 -32.28 -14.22 -0.94
N GLY A 48 -31.35 -13.90 -1.82
CA GLY A 48 -31.62 -13.73 -3.24
C GLY A 48 -31.03 -12.46 -3.84
N VAL A 49 -31.85 -11.68 -4.55
CA VAL A 49 -31.39 -10.49 -5.28
C VAL A 49 -32.12 -9.25 -4.79
N SER A 50 -31.39 -8.21 -4.44
CA SER A 50 -31.94 -6.90 -4.07
C SER A 50 -31.30 -5.81 -4.91
N VAL A 51 -32.13 -5.07 -5.65
CA VAL A 51 -31.68 -3.92 -6.44
C VAL A 51 -32.45 -2.69 -5.99
N SER A 52 -31.75 -1.64 -5.57
CA SER A 52 -32.33 -0.37 -5.17
C SER A 52 -31.60 0.81 -5.80
N GLY A 53 -32.36 1.84 -6.14
CA GLY A 53 -31.77 3.05 -6.75
C GLY A 53 -30.85 3.80 -5.82
N LEU A 54 -31.11 3.80 -4.51
CA LEU A 54 -30.26 4.47 -3.53
C LEU A 54 -29.73 3.51 -2.47
N VAL A 55 -30.60 2.92 -1.62
CA VAL A 55 -30.14 2.21 -0.42
C VAL A 55 -30.81 0.85 -0.26
N GLY A 56 -30.01 -0.18 0.00
CA GLY A 56 -30.46 -1.50 0.42
C GLY A 56 -30.11 -1.71 1.90
N ILE A 57 -31.12 -2.00 2.74
CA ILE A 57 -30.95 -2.26 4.18
C ILE A 57 -31.46 -3.66 4.50
N THR A 58 -30.66 -4.42 5.20
CA THR A 58 -31.01 -5.73 5.76
C THR A 58 -30.67 -5.74 7.24
N GLY A 59 -31.62 -6.00 8.10
CA GLY A 59 -31.45 -5.93 9.56
C GLY A 59 -30.40 -6.91 10.07
N ASN A 60 -30.42 -8.14 9.58
CA ASN A 60 -29.49 -9.19 10.00
C ASN A 60 -28.63 -9.65 8.81
N HIS A 61 -28.88 -10.86 8.30
CA HIS A 61 -28.05 -11.48 7.27
C HIS A 61 -28.53 -11.19 5.85
N ALA A 62 -27.62 -10.78 4.99
CA ALA A 62 -27.85 -10.64 3.57
C ALA A 62 -27.07 -11.73 2.80
N GLN A 63 -27.78 -12.51 1.98
CA GLN A 63 -27.17 -13.56 1.18
C GLN A 63 -27.63 -13.46 -0.28
N GLY A 64 -26.69 -13.35 -1.20
CA GLY A 64 -26.96 -13.31 -2.65
C GLY A 64 -26.32 -12.09 -3.31
N VAL A 65 -27.11 -11.39 -4.15
CA VAL A 65 -26.62 -10.22 -4.90
C VAL A 65 -27.36 -8.97 -4.45
N ILE A 66 -26.61 -7.98 -3.96
CA ILE A 66 -27.16 -6.72 -3.48
C ILE A 66 -26.52 -5.58 -4.25
N ILE A 67 -27.36 -4.78 -4.91
CA ILE A 67 -26.91 -3.65 -5.71
C ILE A 67 -27.69 -2.40 -5.28
N SER A 68 -26.99 -1.35 -4.92
CA SER A 68 -27.59 -0.07 -4.58
C SER A 68 -26.78 1.10 -5.13
N GLY A 69 -27.47 2.14 -5.57
CA GLY A 69 -26.82 3.31 -6.17
C GLY A 69 -25.98 4.11 -5.17
N LEU A 70 -26.28 4.06 -3.86
CA LEU A 70 -25.47 4.70 -2.83
C LEU A 70 -24.89 3.69 -1.85
N ALA A 71 -25.75 2.96 -1.10
CA ALA A 71 -25.27 2.15 -0.01
C ALA A 71 -26.00 0.81 0.15
N ASN A 72 -25.25 -0.23 0.50
CA ASN A 72 -25.74 -1.49 1.03
C ASN A 72 -25.37 -1.59 2.50
N ILE A 73 -26.34 -1.85 3.37
CA ILE A 73 -26.14 -1.98 4.82
C ILE A 73 -26.74 -3.32 5.28
N SER A 74 -25.92 -4.14 5.91
CA SER A 74 -26.34 -5.37 6.59
C SER A 74 -25.99 -5.27 8.05
N GLY A 75 -26.95 -5.50 8.95
CA GLY A 75 -26.74 -5.41 10.40
C GLY A 75 -25.70 -6.40 10.88
N ASP A 76 -25.80 -7.64 10.43
CA ASP A 76 -24.88 -8.69 10.80
C ASP A 76 -23.94 -9.04 9.62
N TYR A 77 -24.23 -10.08 8.91
CA TYR A 77 -23.36 -10.70 7.92
C TYR A 77 -23.83 -10.52 6.47
N ASN A 78 -22.91 -10.20 5.56
CA ASN A 78 -23.21 -10.10 4.12
C ASN A 78 -22.42 -11.17 3.33
N ARG A 79 -23.16 -12.08 2.65
CA ARG A 79 -22.57 -13.18 1.88
C ARG A 79 -22.97 -13.13 0.42
N GLY A 80 -22.00 -13.04 -0.48
CA GLY A 80 -22.23 -13.05 -1.92
C GLY A 80 -21.64 -11.84 -2.61
N ALA A 81 -22.39 -11.21 -3.51
CA ALA A 81 -21.95 -10.01 -4.21
C ALA A 81 -22.65 -8.77 -3.68
N SER A 82 -21.90 -7.76 -3.26
CA SER A 82 -22.43 -6.48 -2.80
C SER A 82 -21.80 -5.34 -3.60
N ILE A 83 -22.61 -4.58 -4.32
CA ILE A 83 -22.16 -3.45 -5.12
C ILE A 83 -22.89 -2.20 -4.64
N GLY A 84 -22.18 -1.33 -3.96
CA GLY A 84 -22.66 -0.02 -3.51
C GLY A 84 -22.00 1.11 -4.28
N GLY A 85 -22.77 2.05 -4.79
CA GLY A 85 -22.20 3.21 -5.50
C GLY A 85 -21.22 4.00 -4.66
N LEU A 86 -21.47 4.10 -3.34
CA LEU A 86 -20.56 4.73 -2.40
C LEU A 86 -20.09 3.77 -1.32
N LEU A 87 -21.01 3.06 -0.63
CA LEU A 87 -20.71 2.33 0.59
C LEU A 87 -21.25 0.89 0.57
N ASN A 88 -20.49 -0.04 1.13
CA ASN A 88 -20.99 -1.31 1.65
C ASN A 88 -20.61 -1.42 3.12
N ILE A 89 -21.58 -1.71 3.98
CA ILE A 89 -21.39 -1.85 5.42
C ILE A 89 -21.98 -3.18 5.88
N SER A 90 -21.20 -3.96 6.60
CA SER A 90 -21.61 -5.21 7.25
C SER A 90 -21.20 -5.17 8.72
N GLY A 91 -22.12 -5.35 9.65
CA GLY A 91 -21.88 -5.19 11.09
C GLY A 91 -20.92 -6.23 11.65
N GLU A 92 -21.19 -7.53 11.41
CA GLU A 92 -20.39 -8.61 11.98
C GLU A 92 -19.35 -9.19 11.02
N GLY A 93 -19.58 -9.10 9.72
CA GLY A 93 -18.63 -9.63 8.77
C GLY A 93 -19.17 -9.75 7.34
N ALA A 94 -18.32 -10.19 6.43
CA ALA A 94 -18.75 -10.37 5.05
C ALA A 94 -17.94 -11.44 4.30
N SER A 95 -18.53 -11.98 3.22
CA SER A 95 -17.81 -12.88 2.33
C SER A 95 -18.30 -12.78 0.88
N GLY A 96 -17.39 -13.03 -0.06
CA GLY A 96 -17.67 -13.00 -1.48
C GLY A 96 -16.99 -11.80 -2.16
N ILE A 97 -17.73 -11.08 -3.00
CA ILE A 97 -17.18 -9.97 -3.80
C ILE A 97 -17.90 -8.68 -3.45
N HIS A 98 -17.19 -7.74 -2.88
CA HIS A 98 -17.73 -6.45 -2.44
C HIS A 98 -17.05 -5.30 -3.16
N PHE A 99 -17.83 -4.48 -3.85
CA PHE A 99 -17.36 -3.26 -4.49
C PHE A 99 -18.10 -2.02 -3.97
N ALA A 100 -17.35 -0.97 -3.66
CA ALA A 100 -17.90 0.32 -3.30
C ALA A 100 -17.09 1.47 -3.93
N GLY A 101 -17.78 2.53 -4.35
CA GLY A 101 -17.13 3.70 -4.92
C GLY A 101 -16.29 4.48 -3.94
N LEU A 102 -16.65 4.49 -2.64
CA LEU A 102 -15.85 5.13 -1.59
C LEU A 102 -15.30 4.11 -0.60
N ALA A 103 -16.17 3.37 0.12
CA ALA A 103 -15.70 2.52 1.18
C ALA A 103 -16.45 1.20 1.32
N ASN A 104 -15.68 0.13 1.62
CA ASN A 104 -16.17 -1.13 2.15
C ASN A 104 -15.81 -1.22 3.63
N ILE A 105 -16.79 -1.49 4.49
CA ILE A 105 -16.62 -1.63 5.93
C ILE A 105 -17.23 -2.96 6.38
N SER A 106 -16.43 -3.81 7.00
CA SER A 106 -16.83 -5.05 7.64
C SER A 106 -16.44 -4.98 9.11
N GLY A 107 -17.39 -5.08 10.03
CA GLY A 107 -17.12 -5.04 11.48
C GLY A 107 -16.36 -6.26 11.99
N GLY A 108 -16.57 -7.42 11.39
CA GLY A 108 -15.87 -8.66 11.71
C GLY A 108 -15.02 -9.18 10.55
N ASN A 109 -14.96 -10.51 10.41
CA ASN A 109 -14.14 -11.19 9.41
C ASN A 109 -14.59 -10.95 7.98
N PHE A 110 -13.64 -10.91 7.06
CA PHE A 110 -13.90 -10.84 5.64
C PHE A 110 -13.21 -11.98 4.87
N LYS A 111 -13.99 -12.66 4.00
CA LYS A 111 -13.45 -13.71 3.12
C LYS A 111 -13.80 -13.46 1.67
N GLY A 112 -12.81 -13.25 0.82
CA GLY A 112 -12.99 -13.06 -0.62
C GLY A 112 -12.32 -11.80 -1.15
N PHE A 113 -13.04 -11.02 -1.96
CA PHE A 113 -12.54 -9.80 -2.59
C PHE A 113 -13.28 -8.55 -2.11
N SER A 114 -12.55 -7.59 -1.57
CA SER A 114 -13.05 -6.26 -1.19
C SER A 114 -12.36 -5.18 -2.00
N GLY A 115 -13.08 -4.50 -2.87
CA GLY A 115 -12.61 -3.39 -3.69
C GLY A 115 -13.32 -2.08 -3.33
N ALA A 116 -12.57 -1.04 -2.98
CA ALA A 116 -13.11 0.27 -2.64
C ALA A 116 -12.36 1.40 -3.34
N GLY A 117 -13.07 2.45 -3.72
CA GLY A 117 -12.45 3.62 -4.36
C GLY A 117 -11.47 4.34 -3.44
N LEU A 118 -11.76 4.45 -2.13
CA LEU A 118 -10.86 5.14 -1.21
C LEU A 118 -10.39 4.24 -0.06
N LEU A 119 -11.33 3.61 0.66
CA LEU A 119 -11.04 2.96 1.93
C LEU A 119 -11.69 1.58 2.03
N SER A 120 -10.93 0.58 2.49
CA SER A 120 -11.49 -0.71 2.87
C SER A 120 -11.07 -1.06 4.30
N VAL A 121 -12.05 -1.29 5.17
CA VAL A 121 -11.86 -1.57 6.61
C VAL A 121 -12.45 -2.92 6.96
N ILE A 122 -11.66 -3.75 7.61
CA ILE A 122 -12.05 -5.06 8.14
C ILE A 122 -11.71 -5.07 9.64
N GLY A 123 -12.73 -5.25 10.48
CA GLY A 123 -12.61 -5.16 11.94
C GLY A 123 -11.92 -6.34 12.58
N GLU A 124 -11.89 -7.49 11.91
CA GLU A 124 -11.20 -8.69 12.37
C GLU A 124 -10.26 -9.23 11.29
N ASP A 125 -10.40 -10.50 10.89
CA ASP A 125 -9.47 -11.15 9.98
C ASP A 125 -9.87 -11.02 8.50
N LEU A 126 -8.87 -10.87 7.64
CA LEU A 126 -8.99 -10.95 6.19
C LEU A 126 -8.47 -12.29 5.67
N ASN A 127 -9.29 -12.98 4.88
CA ASN A 127 -8.85 -14.11 4.07
C ASN A 127 -9.22 -13.86 2.60
N GLY A 128 -8.27 -13.40 1.82
CA GLY A 128 -8.48 -13.07 0.40
C GLY A 128 -7.76 -11.80 -0.04
N MET A 129 -8.47 -10.93 -0.75
CA MET A 129 -7.87 -9.75 -1.36
C MET A 129 -8.61 -8.47 -0.97
N GLN A 130 -7.87 -7.46 -0.59
CA GLN A 130 -8.37 -6.14 -0.23
C GLN A 130 -7.66 -5.08 -1.09
N MET A 131 -8.44 -4.27 -1.79
CA MET A 131 -7.92 -3.22 -2.68
C MET A 131 -8.60 -1.88 -2.41
N SER A 132 -7.83 -0.81 -2.37
CA SER A 132 -8.35 0.55 -2.31
C SER A 132 -7.36 1.55 -2.92
N ALA A 133 -7.87 2.70 -3.36
CA ALA A 133 -6.97 3.72 -3.89
C ALA A 133 -6.13 4.39 -2.78
N LEU A 134 -6.68 4.54 -1.56
CA LEU A 134 -5.93 5.17 -0.48
C LEU A 134 -5.44 4.15 0.55
N THR A 135 -6.36 3.54 1.33
CA THR A 135 -5.93 2.78 2.51
C THR A 135 -6.76 1.52 2.72
N ASN A 136 -6.07 0.42 2.99
CA ASN A 136 -6.64 -0.82 3.50
C ASN A 136 -6.29 -1.00 4.97
N ILE A 137 -7.27 -1.32 5.79
CA ILE A 137 -7.11 -1.59 7.22
C ILE A 137 -7.73 -2.96 7.54
N THR A 138 -6.96 -3.82 8.16
CA THR A 138 -7.41 -5.08 8.75
C THR A 138 -6.97 -5.08 10.20
N ALA A 139 -7.91 -5.08 11.15
CA ALA A 139 -7.56 -4.97 12.57
C ALA A 139 -6.98 -6.29 13.15
N GLY A 140 -7.39 -7.43 12.63
CA GLY A 140 -6.88 -8.75 12.97
C GLY A 140 -5.74 -9.23 12.06
N ASP A 141 -5.74 -10.52 11.78
CA ASP A 141 -4.79 -11.17 10.87
C ASP A 141 -5.21 -11.03 9.40
N MET A 142 -4.24 -10.94 8.51
CA MET A 142 -4.45 -10.95 7.06
C MET A 142 -3.80 -12.19 6.45
N THR A 143 -4.57 -12.92 5.63
CA THR A 143 -4.06 -13.99 4.78
C THR A 143 -4.48 -13.72 3.34
N GLY A 144 -3.51 -13.36 2.49
CA GLY A 144 -3.76 -13.05 1.09
C GLY A 144 -3.04 -11.77 0.63
N VAL A 145 -3.79 -10.83 0.03
CA VAL A 145 -3.21 -9.67 -0.66
C VAL A 145 -3.90 -8.37 -0.24
N GLN A 146 -3.11 -7.37 0.11
CA GLN A 146 -3.56 -5.97 0.25
C GLN A 146 -2.84 -5.09 -0.76
N VAL A 147 -3.60 -4.31 -1.52
CA VAL A 147 -3.07 -3.33 -2.48
C VAL A 147 -3.72 -1.97 -2.24
N SER A 148 -2.91 -0.96 -2.02
CA SER A 148 -3.38 0.41 -1.84
C SER A 148 -2.42 1.44 -2.45
N GLY A 149 -2.92 2.63 -2.72
CA GLY A 149 -2.06 3.73 -3.17
C GLY A 149 -1.21 4.31 -2.04
N LEU A 150 -1.80 4.49 -0.85
CA LEU A 150 -1.10 5.09 0.30
C LEU A 150 -0.70 4.06 1.35
N GLY A 151 -1.66 3.31 1.92
CA GLY A 151 -1.33 2.51 3.09
C GLY A 151 -2.06 1.19 3.23
N ASN A 152 -1.34 0.17 3.66
CA ASN A 152 -1.88 -1.10 4.13
C ASN A 152 -1.52 -1.28 5.61
N VAL A 153 -2.52 -1.48 6.44
CA VAL A 153 -2.34 -1.65 7.89
C VAL A 153 -2.97 -2.98 8.34
N VAL A 154 -2.18 -3.80 9.02
CA VAL A 154 -2.62 -5.06 9.61
C VAL A 154 -2.31 -5.02 11.11
N GLY A 155 -3.34 -5.09 11.94
CA GLY A 155 -3.24 -5.09 13.40
C GLY A 155 -2.73 -6.41 14.00
N GLY A 156 -2.63 -7.45 13.19
CA GLY A 156 -2.11 -8.76 13.55
C GLY A 156 -0.95 -9.20 12.66
N THR A 157 -1.05 -10.43 12.16
CA THR A 157 -0.07 -11.02 11.25
C THR A 157 -0.49 -10.84 9.80
N ALA A 158 0.32 -10.15 9.01
CA ALA A 158 0.16 -10.09 7.55
C ALA A 158 0.83 -11.32 6.91
N ARG A 159 0.03 -12.28 6.45
CA ARG A 159 0.50 -13.47 5.69
C ARG A 159 0.19 -13.28 4.22
N GLY A 160 1.21 -13.05 3.40
CA GLY A 160 1.09 -12.87 1.95
C GLY A 160 1.71 -11.58 1.45
N LEU A 161 0.97 -10.79 0.68
CA LEU A 161 1.50 -9.64 -0.04
C LEU A 161 0.83 -8.33 0.38
N GLN A 162 1.62 -7.32 0.73
CA GLN A 162 1.18 -5.95 0.90
C GLN A 162 1.90 -5.04 -0.11
N ILE A 163 1.15 -4.29 -0.92
CA ILE A 163 1.66 -3.31 -1.89
C ILE A 163 1.00 -1.96 -1.61
N GLY A 164 1.82 -0.95 -1.30
CA GLY A 164 1.36 0.41 -1.04
C GLY A 164 2.52 1.34 -0.74
N ALA A 165 2.31 2.64 -0.71
CA ALA A 165 3.39 3.57 -0.32
C ALA A 165 3.89 3.27 1.10
N ALA A 166 2.99 2.91 2.03
CA ALA A 166 3.32 2.47 3.37
C ALA A 166 2.65 1.12 3.68
N ASN A 167 3.40 0.14 4.19
CA ASN A 167 2.89 -1.15 4.65
C ASN A 167 3.25 -1.37 6.11
N MET A 168 2.27 -1.67 6.93
CA MET A 168 2.44 -1.82 8.37
C MET A 168 1.77 -3.11 8.87
N ALA A 169 2.48 -3.87 9.72
CA ALA A 169 1.93 -5.05 10.37
C ALA A 169 2.56 -5.23 11.77
N ILE A 170 1.89 -5.91 12.67
CA ILE A 170 2.53 -6.35 13.91
C ILE A 170 3.53 -7.46 13.59
N ARG A 171 3.12 -8.45 12.85
CA ARG A 171 4.01 -9.51 12.33
C ARG A 171 3.85 -9.60 10.81
N ALA A 172 4.94 -9.59 10.08
CA ALA A 172 4.93 -9.75 8.64
C ALA A 172 5.44 -11.14 8.24
N LYS A 173 4.59 -11.91 7.52
CA LYS A 173 4.94 -13.21 6.94
C LYS A 173 4.66 -13.15 5.44
N GLY A 174 5.68 -12.88 4.65
CA GLY A 174 5.54 -12.74 3.21
C GLY A 174 6.27 -11.52 2.68
N LEU A 175 5.65 -10.78 1.78
CA LEU A 175 6.29 -9.70 1.04
C LEU A 175 5.57 -8.37 1.29
N GLN A 176 6.33 -7.35 1.70
CA GLN A 176 5.87 -5.96 1.75
C GLN A 176 6.63 -5.13 0.71
N ILE A 177 5.92 -4.51 -0.21
CA ILE A 177 6.49 -3.65 -1.27
C ILE A 177 5.93 -2.23 -1.11
N GLY A 178 6.81 -1.26 -0.86
CA GLY A 178 6.39 0.13 -0.67
C GLY A 178 7.56 1.08 -0.48
N LEU A 179 7.27 2.36 -0.32
CA LEU A 179 8.31 3.32 0.05
C LEU A 179 8.73 3.11 1.51
N PHE A 180 7.74 2.86 2.37
CA PHE A 180 7.93 2.63 3.80
C PHE A 180 7.29 1.30 4.20
N ASN A 181 8.08 0.37 4.77
CA ASN A 181 7.59 -0.91 5.29
C ASN A 181 7.94 -1.02 6.79
N TYR A 182 6.97 -1.40 7.59
CA TYR A 182 7.14 -1.53 9.04
C TYR A 182 6.53 -2.81 9.59
N TYR A 183 7.27 -3.48 10.47
CA TYR A 183 6.74 -4.51 11.35
C TYR A 183 7.15 -4.24 12.80
N LYS A 184 6.28 -4.61 13.74
CA LYS A 184 6.53 -4.35 15.17
C LYS A 184 7.31 -5.47 15.86
N GLU A 185 6.93 -6.73 15.64
CA GLU A 185 7.43 -7.87 16.39
C GLU A 185 8.34 -8.80 15.57
N LYS A 186 7.85 -9.32 14.46
CA LYS A 186 8.55 -10.35 13.69
C LYS A 186 8.37 -10.20 12.18
N LEU A 187 9.46 -10.42 11.45
CA LEU A 187 9.48 -10.57 10.01
C LEU A 187 9.91 -12.01 9.64
N ASP A 188 8.99 -12.76 8.98
CA ASP A 188 9.26 -14.04 8.33
C ASP A 188 8.98 -13.84 6.83
N GLY A 189 9.85 -13.16 6.12
CA GLY A 189 9.64 -12.78 4.72
C GLY A 189 10.58 -11.66 4.31
N PHE A 190 10.14 -10.87 3.36
CA PHE A 190 10.97 -9.84 2.75
C PHE A 190 10.27 -8.48 2.67
N GLN A 191 11.01 -7.40 2.89
CA GLN A 191 10.56 -6.03 2.71
C GLN A 191 11.36 -5.37 1.59
N LEU A 192 10.68 -4.84 0.60
CA LEU A 192 11.25 -4.08 -0.50
C LEU A 192 10.74 -2.64 -0.46
N GLY A 193 11.61 -1.71 -0.05
CA GLY A 193 11.24 -0.31 0.07
C GLY A 193 12.41 0.61 0.35
N LEU A 194 12.18 1.93 0.26
CA LEU A 194 13.20 2.92 0.59
C LEU A 194 13.58 2.85 2.08
N VAL A 195 12.58 2.69 2.93
CA VAL A 195 12.77 2.52 4.37
C VAL A 195 12.07 1.24 4.82
N ASN A 196 12.85 0.29 5.32
CA ASN A 196 12.34 -0.92 5.94
C ASN A 196 12.68 -0.85 7.43
N ALA A 197 11.67 -0.74 8.29
CA ALA A 197 11.84 -0.42 9.70
C ALA A 197 11.15 -1.41 10.65
N ASN A 198 11.65 -1.46 11.87
CA ASN A 198 11.04 -2.08 13.04
C ASN A 198 11.50 -1.31 14.30
N PRO A 199 11.00 -1.61 15.51
CA PRO A 199 11.42 -0.91 16.73
C PRO A 199 12.92 -1.01 17.06
N GLN A 200 13.62 -1.98 16.47
CA GLN A 200 15.07 -2.21 16.69
C GLN A 200 15.91 -1.69 15.51
N THR A 201 15.30 -1.03 14.52
CA THR A 201 16.02 -0.47 13.38
C THR A 201 17.04 0.56 13.87
N LYS A 202 18.30 0.32 13.58
CA LYS A 202 19.36 1.29 13.83
C LYS A 202 19.39 2.30 12.70
N VAL A 203 19.24 3.56 13.05
CA VAL A 203 19.40 4.67 12.10
C VAL A 203 20.78 5.26 12.29
N GLN A 204 21.57 5.26 11.23
CA GLN A 204 22.95 5.75 11.23
C GLN A 204 23.09 6.89 10.22
N LEU A 205 23.65 7.99 10.63
CA LEU A 205 24.04 9.07 9.72
C LEU A 205 25.40 8.73 9.13
N MET A 206 25.54 8.93 7.82
CA MET A 206 26.75 8.65 7.07
C MET A 206 27.22 9.92 6.36
N PHE A 207 28.53 10.18 6.45
CA PHE A 207 29.21 11.26 5.74
C PHE A 207 30.37 10.63 4.97
N PHE A 208 30.43 10.83 3.69
CA PHE A 208 31.47 10.23 2.86
C PHE A 208 31.72 11.01 1.57
N GLY A 209 32.95 10.84 1.05
CA GLY A 209 33.34 11.32 -0.27
C GLY A 209 33.51 10.17 -1.24
N GLY A 210 33.43 10.45 -2.52
CA GLY A 210 33.61 9.47 -3.58
C GLY A 210 33.98 10.11 -4.91
N ASN A 211 34.21 9.27 -5.91
CA ASN A 211 34.57 9.73 -7.26
C ASN A 211 33.42 10.43 -7.97
N ALA A 212 32.19 9.90 -7.83
CA ALA A 212 31.01 10.46 -8.49
C ALA A 212 30.51 11.75 -7.82
N THR A 213 30.56 11.81 -6.50
CA THR A 213 30.16 12.98 -5.69
C THR A 213 31.17 13.18 -4.57
N LYS A 214 31.67 14.40 -4.44
CA LYS A 214 32.74 14.73 -3.48
C LYS A 214 32.27 14.74 -2.04
N LEU A 215 31.04 15.20 -1.82
CA LEU A 215 30.43 15.25 -0.50
C LEU A 215 29.07 14.56 -0.54
N ASN A 216 28.85 13.62 0.38
CA ASN A 216 27.60 12.89 0.52
C ASN A 216 27.17 12.85 1.99
N VAL A 217 25.88 12.95 2.20
CA VAL A 217 25.19 12.72 3.47
C VAL A 217 24.07 11.72 3.25
N GLY A 218 24.00 10.71 4.09
CA GLY A 218 22.96 9.70 4.02
C GLY A 218 22.48 9.22 5.36
N ALA A 219 21.27 8.68 5.39
CA ALA A 219 20.71 7.94 6.50
C ALA A 219 20.67 6.46 6.14
N ARG A 220 21.27 5.61 6.96
CA ARG A 220 21.26 4.16 6.84
C ARG A 220 20.29 3.58 7.84
N PHE A 221 19.30 2.83 7.32
CA PHE A 221 18.32 2.09 8.11
C PHE A 221 18.72 0.62 8.13
N LYS A 222 19.23 0.15 9.25
CA LYS A 222 19.75 -1.21 9.39
C LYS A 222 18.87 -2.07 10.25
N ASN A 223 18.42 -3.20 9.68
CA ASN A 223 17.66 -4.25 10.33
C ASN A 223 18.41 -5.57 10.28
N ARG A 224 19.04 -5.95 11.39
CA ARG A 224 19.90 -7.14 11.47
C ARG A 224 20.99 -7.12 10.39
N LEU A 225 20.88 -7.97 9.38
CA LEU A 225 21.85 -8.07 8.27
C LEU A 225 21.51 -7.15 7.09
N PHE A 226 20.23 -6.83 6.90
CA PHE A 226 19.77 -6.00 5.78
C PHE A 226 19.81 -4.51 6.12
N TYR A 227 20.22 -3.69 5.18
CA TYR A 227 20.15 -2.24 5.33
C TYR A 227 19.72 -1.54 4.02
N THR A 228 19.15 -0.37 4.19
CA THR A 228 18.92 0.58 3.11
C THR A 228 19.56 1.92 3.47
N ILE A 229 20.07 2.63 2.46
CA ILE A 229 20.65 3.96 2.61
C ILE A 229 19.94 4.89 1.65
N LEU A 230 19.44 5.98 2.19
CA LEU A 230 18.90 7.09 1.41
C LEU A 230 19.73 8.33 1.71
N GLY A 231 20.13 9.05 0.69
CA GLY A 231 20.96 10.25 0.90
C GLY A 231 21.08 11.14 -0.30
N GLY A 232 21.75 12.24 -0.09
CA GLY A 232 22.07 13.22 -1.11
C GLY A 232 23.54 13.59 -1.07
N GLY A 233 24.00 14.25 -2.12
CA GLY A 233 25.36 14.70 -2.20
C GLY A 233 25.55 15.77 -3.27
N THR A 234 26.77 16.19 -3.43
CA THR A 234 27.17 17.14 -4.48
C THR A 234 28.54 16.84 -5.02
N HIS A 235 28.73 17.11 -6.30
CA HIS A 235 30.05 17.11 -6.93
C HIS A 235 30.64 18.51 -6.99
N TYR A 236 29.79 19.51 -7.23
CA TYR A 236 30.15 20.91 -7.28
C TYR A 236 29.29 21.71 -6.31
N LEU A 237 29.92 22.52 -5.47
CA LEU A 237 29.25 23.36 -4.47
C LEU A 237 29.57 24.86 -4.63
N ASP A 238 29.97 25.25 -5.82
CA ASP A 238 30.16 26.66 -6.17
C ASP A 238 28.90 27.21 -6.84
N PHE A 239 28.06 27.86 -6.05
CA PHE A 239 26.76 28.40 -6.51
C PHE A 239 26.91 29.48 -7.61
N GLY A 240 28.09 30.10 -7.73
CA GLY A 240 28.40 31.10 -8.78
C GLY A 240 28.66 30.44 -10.12
N ASP A 241 29.45 29.41 -10.14
CA ASP A 241 30.06 28.84 -11.34
C ASP A 241 29.69 27.36 -11.60
N LYS A 242 29.63 26.54 -10.56
CA LYS A 242 29.37 25.09 -10.68
C LYS A 242 28.51 24.62 -9.53
N PHE A 243 27.32 24.13 -9.82
CA PHE A 243 26.42 23.57 -8.82
C PHE A 243 25.79 22.28 -9.29
N SER A 244 25.84 21.25 -8.45
CA SER A 244 25.17 19.99 -8.68
C SER A 244 24.53 19.46 -7.41
N ALA A 245 23.43 18.72 -7.55
CA ALA A 245 22.83 17.96 -6.48
C ALA A 245 22.70 16.49 -6.91
N ALA A 246 22.86 15.60 -5.95
CA ALA A 246 22.72 14.18 -6.16
C ALA A 246 21.76 13.60 -5.14
N LEU A 247 21.00 12.61 -5.59
CA LEU A 247 20.21 11.72 -4.74
C LEU A 247 20.68 10.30 -4.97
N PHE A 248 20.78 9.53 -3.92
CA PHE A 248 21.13 8.10 -4.05
C PHE A 248 20.29 7.25 -3.10
N TYR A 249 20.04 6.04 -3.56
CA TYR A 249 19.43 4.97 -2.80
C TYR A 249 20.31 3.72 -2.93
N ARG A 250 20.54 3.02 -1.83
CA ARG A 250 21.31 1.78 -1.77
C ARG A 250 20.60 0.76 -0.90
N ALA A 251 20.66 -0.50 -1.29
CA ALA A 251 20.17 -1.61 -0.49
C ALA A 251 21.23 -2.70 -0.43
N GLY A 252 21.47 -3.25 0.74
CA GLY A 252 22.55 -4.19 0.93
C GLY A 252 22.42 -5.07 2.16
N LEU A 253 23.42 -5.94 2.28
CA LEU A 253 23.58 -6.88 3.38
C LEU A 253 24.90 -6.62 4.07
N GLU A 254 24.91 -6.67 5.39
CA GLU A 254 26.10 -6.53 6.22
C GLU A 254 26.30 -7.80 7.05
N LEU A 255 27.52 -8.31 7.04
CA LEU A 255 27.93 -9.50 7.78
C LEU A 255 29.06 -9.13 8.75
N PRO A 256 29.02 -9.61 10.00
CA PRO A 256 30.15 -9.48 10.90
C PRO A 256 31.30 -10.37 10.43
N LEU A 257 32.52 -9.84 10.34
CA LEU A 257 33.71 -10.59 10.05
C LEU A 257 34.45 -10.99 11.32
N TYR A 258 34.80 -10.01 12.14
CA TYR A 258 35.55 -10.24 13.38
C TYR A 258 35.35 -9.07 14.33
N LYS A 259 34.85 -9.35 15.57
CA LYS A 259 34.62 -8.33 16.62
C LYS A 259 33.95 -7.06 16.09
N GLN A 260 34.70 -6.00 15.86
CA GLN A 260 34.26 -4.69 15.41
C GLN A 260 34.34 -4.49 13.90
N LEU A 261 34.78 -5.52 13.17
CA LEU A 261 34.97 -5.47 11.73
C LEU A 261 33.80 -6.13 11.01
N PHE A 262 33.20 -5.41 10.08
CA PHE A 262 32.07 -5.83 9.27
C PHE A 262 32.38 -5.69 7.78
N ILE A 263 31.80 -6.58 6.98
CA ILE A 263 31.79 -6.46 5.53
C ILE A 263 30.35 -6.30 5.08
N SER A 264 30.12 -5.42 4.10
CA SER A 264 28.81 -5.29 3.50
C SER A 264 28.89 -5.17 1.99
N GLY A 265 27.84 -5.65 1.33
CA GLY A 265 27.65 -5.48 -0.10
C GLY A 265 26.34 -4.77 -0.37
N ASP A 266 26.34 -3.79 -1.25
CA ASP A 266 25.12 -3.08 -1.65
C ASP A 266 25.02 -2.86 -3.16
N LEU A 267 23.77 -2.79 -3.62
CA LEU A 267 23.40 -2.28 -4.93
C LEU A 267 22.80 -0.89 -4.75
N GLY A 268 23.25 0.06 -5.55
CA GLY A 268 22.80 1.43 -5.40
C GLY A 268 22.53 2.11 -6.72
N TYR A 269 21.51 2.94 -6.70
CA TYR A 269 21.19 3.88 -7.77
C TYR A 269 21.51 5.29 -7.32
N GLN A 270 22.15 6.07 -8.18
CA GLN A 270 22.48 7.46 -7.95
C GLN A 270 22.05 8.32 -9.13
N HIS A 271 21.38 9.39 -8.85
CA HIS A 271 21.04 10.43 -9.80
C HIS A 271 21.76 11.71 -9.42
N ILE A 272 22.52 12.30 -10.37
CA ILE A 272 23.19 13.58 -10.19
C ILE A 272 22.65 14.54 -11.24
N GLU A 273 22.20 15.70 -10.78
CA GLU A 273 21.77 16.79 -11.64
C GLU A 273 22.75 17.97 -11.48
N THR A 274 23.34 18.41 -12.58
CA THR A 274 24.20 19.59 -12.62
C THR A 274 23.38 20.75 -13.16
N PHE A 275 23.05 21.69 -12.28
CA PHE A 275 22.22 22.84 -12.61
C PHE A 275 23.03 23.96 -13.26
N LYS A 276 24.30 24.08 -12.92
CA LYS A 276 25.21 25.12 -13.41
C LYS A 276 26.60 24.54 -13.59
N ASN A 277 27.22 24.78 -14.76
CA ASN A 277 28.60 24.41 -15.05
C ASN A 277 29.15 25.31 -16.15
N LYS A 278 29.83 26.38 -15.75
CA LYS A 278 30.38 27.38 -16.68
C LYS A 278 31.43 26.82 -17.64
N ASP A 279 32.19 25.82 -17.25
CA ASP A 279 33.26 25.27 -18.10
C ASP A 279 32.71 24.57 -19.34
N TYR A 280 31.52 23.97 -19.22
CA TYR A 280 30.87 23.21 -20.29
C TYR A 280 29.62 23.88 -20.85
N GLY A 281 29.14 24.96 -20.23
CA GLY A 281 27.99 25.73 -20.69
C GLY A 281 26.62 25.05 -20.65
N ILE A 282 26.54 23.76 -20.26
CA ILE A 282 25.35 22.93 -20.41
C ILE A 282 25.07 22.19 -19.11
N PRO A 283 23.85 22.32 -18.53
CA PRO A 283 23.40 21.44 -17.45
C PRO A 283 23.37 19.98 -17.90
N ALA A 284 23.70 19.09 -17.00
CA ALA A 284 23.80 17.68 -17.30
C ALA A 284 23.18 16.79 -16.23
N ARG A 285 22.70 15.62 -16.63
CA ARG A 285 22.19 14.57 -15.76
C ARG A 285 23.03 13.33 -15.85
N LEU A 286 23.39 12.76 -14.73
CA LEU A 286 24.06 11.47 -14.63
C LEU A 286 23.21 10.50 -13.83
N TYR A 287 23.01 9.31 -14.38
CA TYR A 287 22.40 8.18 -13.71
C TYR A 287 23.44 7.08 -13.56
N ALA A 288 23.61 6.58 -12.36
CA ALA A 288 24.57 5.52 -12.10
C ALA A 288 23.91 4.36 -11.33
N LEU A 289 24.11 3.14 -11.80
CA LEU A 289 23.80 1.91 -11.08
C LEU A 289 25.12 1.26 -10.68
N GLN A 290 25.30 0.98 -9.40
CA GLN A 290 26.58 0.58 -8.84
C GLN A 290 26.40 -0.57 -7.85
N ALA A 291 27.29 -1.56 -7.96
CA ALA A 291 27.50 -2.59 -6.95
C ALA A 291 28.74 -2.22 -6.12
N ARG A 292 28.62 -2.30 -4.79
CA ARG A 292 29.68 -1.91 -3.88
C ARG A 292 29.93 -2.97 -2.83
N VAL A 293 31.20 -3.03 -2.38
CA VAL A 293 31.61 -3.77 -1.21
C VAL A 293 32.21 -2.76 -0.23
N ASN A 294 31.75 -2.81 1.00
CA ASN A 294 32.22 -1.91 2.06
C ASN A 294 32.87 -2.73 3.17
N LEU A 295 33.99 -2.24 3.66
CA LEU A 295 34.64 -2.72 4.87
C LEU A 295 34.46 -1.65 5.93
N GLU A 296 33.82 -2.01 7.06
CA GLU A 296 33.42 -1.08 8.12
C GLU A 296 34.06 -1.52 9.44
N TYR A 297 34.71 -0.60 10.14
CA TYR A 297 35.26 -0.80 11.48
C TYR A 297 34.56 0.10 12.48
N HIS A 298 33.92 -0.50 13.49
CA HIS A 298 33.24 0.21 14.55
C HIS A 298 34.23 0.64 15.63
N LEU A 299 34.57 1.92 15.68
CA LEU A 299 35.44 2.50 16.71
C LEU A 299 34.77 2.48 18.07
N THR A 300 33.47 2.76 18.09
CA THR A 300 32.62 2.71 19.28
C THR A 300 31.24 2.17 18.90
N GLU A 301 30.32 2.03 19.85
CA GLU A 301 28.94 1.68 19.57
C GLU A 301 28.19 2.72 18.68
N ARG A 302 28.71 3.95 18.62
CA ARG A 302 28.08 5.08 17.89
C ARG A 302 28.85 5.52 16.66
N PHE A 303 30.14 5.26 16.57
CA PHE A 303 31.01 5.74 15.50
C PHE A 303 31.74 4.58 14.82
N GLY A 304 31.71 4.59 13.51
CA GLY A 304 32.45 3.68 12.65
C GLY A 304 33.07 4.41 11.46
N ILE A 305 34.11 3.83 10.91
CA ILE A 305 34.73 4.27 9.67
C ILE A 305 34.53 3.16 8.64
N PHE A 306 34.40 3.54 7.38
CA PHE A 306 34.24 2.57 6.31
C PHE A 306 35.02 2.95 5.05
N LEU A 307 35.44 1.91 4.33
CA LEU A 307 36.06 2.01 3.03
C LEU A 307 35.18 1.29 2.01
N THR A 308 34.93 1.92 0.88
CA THR A 308 34.07 1.38 -0.16
C THR A 308 34.86 1.20 -1.46
N GLY A 309 34.76 0.01 -2.04
CA GLY A 309 35.13 -0.27 -3.42
C GLY A 309 33.91 -0.71 -4.21
N GLY A 310 33.80 -0.29 -5.45
CA GLY A 310 32.63 -0.67 -6.24
C GLY A 310 32.83 -0.50 -7.73
N TYR A 311 31.96 -1.16 -8.49
CA TYR A 311 31.89 -1.09 -9.94
C TYR A 311 30.46 -0.80 -10.38
N GLY A 312 30.30 -0.04 -11.47
CA GLY A 312 28.97 0.24 -12.00
C GLY A 312 28.99 0.96 -13.34
N GLY A 313 27.84 0.94 -13.99
CA GLY A 313 27.60 1.67 -15.23
C GLY A 313 26.96 3.02 -14.96
N SER A 314 27.35 4.04 -15.72
CA SER A 314 26.74 5.36 -15.67
C SER A 314 26.28 5.81 -17.04
N ARG A 315 25.16 6.56 -17.07
CA ARG A 315 24.66 7.23 -18.28
C ARG A 315 24.61 8.71 -18.04
N TYR A 316 25.18 9.45 -18.96
CA TYR A 316 25.26 10.90 -18.93
C TYR A 316 24.39 11.51 -20.02
N TYR A 317 23.61 12.55 -19.67
CA TYR A 317 22.76 13.28 -20.59
C TYR A 317 23.04 14.78 -20.47
N THR A 318 23.37 15.42 -21.58
CA THR A 318 23.50 16.87 -21.65
C THR A 318 22.13 17.49 -21.90
N GLN A 319 21.74 18.49 -21.10
CA GLN A 319 20.55 19.31 -21.35
C GLN A 319 20.89 20.40 -22.36
N GLY A 320 20.74 20.11 -23.64
CA GLY A 320 20.85 21.08 -24.74
C GLY A 320 19.57 21.11 -25.56
N LYS A 321 19.46 22.05 -26.51
CA LYS A 321 18.30 22.18 -27.41
C LYS A 321 18.04 20.97 -28.32
N THR A 322 18.88 19.95 -28.29
CA THR A 322 18.72 18.69 -29.00
C THR A 322 18.87 17.53 -28.03
N TYR A 323 17.79 16.81 -27.84
CA TYR A 323 17.61 15.71 -26.87
C TYR A 323 18.27 14.35 -27.25
N ASP A 324 19.29 14.30 -28.12
CA ASP A 324 19.50 13.07 -28.87
C ASP A 324 20.79 12.27 -28.63
N LYS A 325 21.65 12.56 -27.69
CA LYS A 325 22.80 11.62 -27.47
C LYS A 325 23.18 11.53 -25.98
N GLY A 326 22.76 10.43 -25.37
CA GLY A 326 23.38 9.96 -24.12
C GLY A 326 24.78 9.36 -24.43
N ILE A 327 25.81 9.84 -23.73
CA ILE A 327 27.12 9.23 -23.74
C ILE A 327 27.22 8.30 -22.54
N ILE A 328 27.50 7.01 -22.80
CA ILE A 328 27.83 6.05 -21.76
C ILE A 328 29.29 6.27 -21.42
N VAL A 329 29.58 6.63 -20.17
CA VAL A 329 30.93 6.69 -19.61
C VAL A 329 31.08 5.46 -18.72
N GLU A 330 31.86 4.49 -19.14
CA GLU A 330 32.23 3.30 -18.36
C GLU A 330 33.36 3.63 -17.37
#